data_cd18168868d5e6d49df1d9e4b424aaf1
#
_entry.id   cd18168868d5e6d49df1d9e4b424aaf1
#
_cell.length_a   1.000
_cell.length_b   1.000
_cell.length_c   1.000
_cell.angle_alpha   90.00
_cell.angle_beta   90.00
_cell.angle_gamma   90.00
#
_symmetry.space_group_name_H-M   'P 1'
#
loop_
_entity.id
_entity.type
_entity.pdbx_description
1 polymer ?
#
loop_
_entity_poly.entity_id
_entity_poly.type
_entity_poly.pdbx_seq_one_letter_code
_entity_poly.pdbx_strand_id
1 'polypeptide(L)'
;MAATGTVGSGKYTYEVDEDWAKLPEGWEMPAAAVYGDSKARVYCFNRDPEHPVCIFDKDGNFISSWGAGLISFAHAIYLDQDDNVWLVDRNKHQIFKFTTEGKLLMTIGEEGFRSDTGVAFDDYSSTTWSSVTHSGGPFNMPAGIAVNNDGEIFIADGYANARVHKFTSSGEHIMSWGDPGSADGQFNLPHGVWIDKQGHVLVSDRENDRIQVFTQDGEHIKTWPTKLIGPALMYIDEDDIVYIPEHNGGMVSVLNHDGERLAQWGEERHRSCHGIWVDSHKDVYVVTPGDWGKGRRVVKYSLTS
;
A
#
# COMPACT_ATOMS: atom_id res chain seq x y z
N MET A 1 12.03 -19.39 -16.90
CA MET A 1 10.91 -20.33 -16.78
C MET A 1 10.07 -19.80 -15.63
N ALA A 2 8.77 -19.50 -15.88
CA ALA A 2 7.86 -19.12 -14.81
C ALA A 2 7.88 -20.20 -13.72
N ALA A 3 7.88 -19.81 -12.45
CA ALA A 3 7.79 -20.75 -11.35
C ALA A 3 6.38 -21.36 -11.38
N THR A 4 6.28 -22.56 -11.93
CA THR A 4 5.06 -23.39 -11.85
C THR A 4 5.12 -24.17 -10.55
N GLY A 5 4.36 -23.77 -9.56
CA GLY A 5 4.30 -24.45 -8.27
C GLY A 5 3.21 -23.84 -7.39
N THR A 6 2.85 -24.55 -6.35
CA THR A 6 1.96 -24.03 -5.31
C THR A 6 2.76 -23.44 -4.16
N VAL A 7 2.24 -22.37 -3.55
CA VAL A 7 2.79 -21.72 -2.36
C VAL A 7 1.73 -21.65 -1.26
N GLY A 8 2.15 -21.31 -0.04
CA GLY A 8 1.23 -21.23 1.09
C GLY A 8 0.99 -22.57 1.77
N SER A 9 -0.10 -22.71 2.52
CA SER A 9 -0.45 -23.92 3.26
C SER A 9 -1.93 -24.02 3.62
N GLY A 10 -2.44 -25.24 3.73
CA GLY A 10 -3.84 -25.50 4.09
C GLY A 10 -4.81 -24.85 3.13
N LYS A 11 -5.84 -24.19 3.64
CA LYS A 11 -6.83 -23.44 2.84
C LYS A 11 -6.27 -22.18 2.16
N TYR A 12 -5.04 -21.80 2.44
CA TYR A 12 -4.32 -20.68 1.83
C TYR A 12 -3.20 -21.21 0.92
N THR A 13 -3.52 -22.15 0.05
CA THR A 13 -2.61 -22.70 -0.95
C THR A 13 -2.95 -22.09 -2.31
N TYR A 14 -1.93 -21.60 -3.02
CA TYR A 14 -2.10 -20.82 -4.25
C TYR A 14 -1.23 -21.34 -5.39
N GLU A 15 -1.75 -21.30 -6.61
CA GLU A 15 -0.95 -21.40 -7.84
C GLU A 15 -0.38 -20.02 -8.20
N VAL A 16 0.88 -19.99 -8.67
CA VAL A 16 1.60 -18.74 -8.96
C VAL A 16 1.58 -18.45 -10.46
N ASP A 17 1.12 -17.25 -10.83
CA ASP A 17 1.22 -16.70 -12.18
C ASP A 17 2.06 -15.41 -12.17
N GLU A 18 3.33 -15.54 -12.52
CA GLU A 18 4.27 -14.42 -12.58
C GLU A 18 4.07 -13.55 -13.82
N ASP A 19 3.43 -14.06 -14.86
CA ASP A 19 3.22 -13.41 -16.16
C ASP A 19 1.75 -12.98 -16.36
N TRP A 20 0.97 -12.89 -15.25
CA TRP A 20 -0.44 -12.54 -15.28
C TRP A 20 -0.71 -11.23 -16.04
N ALA A 21 0.05 -10.16 -15.81
CA ALA A 21 -0.16 -8.87 -16.46
C ALA A 21 0.42 -8.87 -17.89
N LYS A 22 -0.47 -8.91 -18.87
CA LYS A 22 -0.14 -8.92 -20.31
C LYS A 22 -0.02 -7.48 -20.83
N LEU A 23 1.16 -6.91 -20.69
CA LEU A 23 1.45 -5.54 -21.13
C LEU A 23 1.50 -5.42 -22.66
N PRO A 24 1.17 -4.24 -23.22
CA PRO A 24 1.50 -3.93 -24.63
C PRO A 24 2.99 -4.11 -24.92
N GLU A 25 3.30 -4.44 -26.17
CA GLU A 25 4.69 -4.65 -26.61
C GLU A 25 5.57 -3.42 -26.32
N GLY A 26 6.72 -3.67 -25.70
CA GLY A 26 7.71 -2.63 -25.37
C GLY A 26 7.42 -1.85 -24.08
N TRP A 27 6.32 -2.13 -23.36
CA TRP A 27 6.03 -1.47 -22.10
C TRP A 27 6.67 -2.20 -20.93
N GLU A 28 7.02 -1.42 -19.91
CA GLU A 28 7.42 -1.91 -18.61
C GLU A 28 6.42 -1.43 -17.54
N MET A 29 6.28 -2.18 -16.46
CA MET A 29 5.40 -1.81 -15.35
C MET A 29 6.17 -1.94 -14.03
N PRO A 30 6.99 -0.94 -13.67
CA PRO A 30 7.69 -0.91 -12.38
C PRO A 30 6.69 -0.64 -11.24
N ALA A 31 5.83 -1.62 -10.97
CA ALA A 31 4.69 -1.49 -10.08
C ALA A 31 5.08 -1.08 -8.65
N ALA A 32 4.26 -0.24 -8.04
CA ALA A 32 4.33 0.15 -6.63
C ALA A 32 3.17 -0.44 -5.83
N ALA A 33 1.95 -0.39 -6.37
CA ALA A 33 0.77 -0.89 -5.70
C ALA A 33 -0.25 -1.46 -6.70
N VAL A 34 -1.20 -2.24 -6.18
CA VAL A 34 -2.27 -2.90 -6.94
C VAL A 34 -3.57 -2.83 -6.15
N TYR A 35 -4.68 -2.63 -6.84
CA TYR A 35 -6.03 -2.65 -6.25
C TYR A 35 -7.07 -3.00 -7.32
N GLY A 36 -8.25 -3.50 -6.91
CA GLY A 36 -9.34 -3.82 -7.83
C GLY A 36 -10.60 -3.00 -7.59
N ASP A 37 -11.42 -2.83 -8.63
CA ASP A 37 -12.71 -2.17 -8.54
C ASP A 37 -13.90 -3.16 -8.42
N SER A 38 -15.10 -2.63 -8.24
CA SER A 38 -16.33 -3.41 -8.12
C SER A 38 -16.69 -4.21 -9.39
N LYS A 39 -16.02 -3.94 -10.51
CA LYS A 39 -16.22 -4.61 -11.82
C LYS A 39 -15.13 -5.66 -12.10
N ALA A 40 -14.33 -6.02 -11.07
CA ALA A 40 -13.21 -6.94 -11.17
C ALA A 40 -12.11 -6.49 -12.16
N ARG A 41 -11.96 -5.17 -12.40
CA ARG A 41 -10.79 -4.64 -13.08
C ARG A 41 -9.68 -4.43 -12.07
N VAL A 42 -8.44 -4.67 -12.47
CA VAL A 42 -7.26 -4.57 -11.61
C VAL A 42 -6.43 -3.36 -12.05
N TYR A 43 -6.20 -2.46 -11.10
CA TYR A 43 -5.44 -1.23 -11.27
C TYR A 43 -4.03 -1.42 -10.73
N CYS A 44 -3.03 -1.28 -11.58
CA CYS A 44 -1.63 -1.32 -11.20
C CYS A 44 -1.07 0.11 -11.23
N PHE A 45 -0.68 0.61 -10.08
CA PHE A 45 -0.03 1.91 -9.95
C PHE A 45 1.48 1.72 -10.01
N ASN A 46 2.13 2.35 -10.97
CA ASN A 46 3.53 2.11 -11.26
C ASN A 46 4.34 3.40 -11.49
N ARG A 47 5.65 3.26 -11.57
CA ARG A 47 6.61 4.38 -11.67
C ARG A 47 7.02 4.71 -13.11
N ASP A 48 6.34 4.15 -14.10
CA ASP A 48 6.47 4.60 -15.48
C ASP A 48 5.75 5.96 -15.63
N PRO A 49 6.43 7.05 -16.00
CA PRO A 49 5.83 8.37 -16.10
C PRO A 49 4.81 8.50 -17.24
N GLU A 50 4.91 7.65 -18.26
CA GLU A 50 3.97 7.66 -19.41
C GLU A 50 2.71 6.84 -19.11
N HIS A 51 2.81 5.82 -18.24
CA HIS A 51 1.74 4.88 -17.95
C HIS A 51 1.57 4.62 -16.45
N PRO A 52 1.41 5.66 -15.60
CA PRO A 52 1.46 5.48 -14.14
C PRO A 52 0.31 4.65 -13.58
N VAL A 53 -0.86 4.63 -14.23
CA VAL A 53 -1.96 3.73 -13.87
C VAL A 53 -2.29 2.85 -15.06
N CYS A 54 -2.05 1.55 -14.93
CA CYS A 54 -2.42 0.53 -15.90
C CYS A 54 -3.63 -0.26 -15.39
N ILE A 55 -4.60 -0.52 -16.24
CA ILE A 55 -5.83 -1.23 -15.91
C ILE A 55 -5.90 -2.52 -16.72
N PHE A 56 -6.20 -3.62 -16.03
CA PHE A 56 -6.33 -4.97 -16.61
C PHE A 56 -7.69 -5.55 -16.28
N ASP A 57 -8.13 -6.53 -17.07
CA ASP A 57 -9.22 -7.41 -16.66
C ASP A 57 -8.70 -8.48 -15.67
N LYS A 58 -9.60 -9.28 -15.11
CA LYS A 58 -9.26 -10.36 -14.16
C LYS A 58 -8.31 -11.43 -14.74
N ASP A 59 -8.25 -11.55 -16.06
CA ASP A 59 -7.42 -12.51 -16.79
C ASP A 59 -6.07 -11.90 -17.20
N GLY A 60 -5.79 -10.66 -16.75
CA GLY A 60 -4.55 -9.93 -17.00
C GLY A 60 -4.44 -9.30 -18.39
N ASN A 61 -5.52 -9.24 -19.16
CA ASN A 61 -5.48 -8.55 -20.44
C ASN A 61 -5.54 -7.04 -20.20
N PHE A 62 -4.63 -6.30 -20.86
CA PHE A 62 -4.58 -4.84 -20.76
C PHE A 62 -5.85 -4.19 -21.31
N ILE A 63 -6.43 -3.27 -20.56
CA ILE A 63 -7.62 -2.50 -20.95
C ILE A 63 -7.23 -1.09 -21.38
N SER A 64 -6.56 -0.36 -20.48
CA SER A 64 -6.19 1.05 -20.71
C SER A 64 -5.14 1.52 -19.72
N SER A 65 -4.59 2.72 -19.96
CA SER A 65 -3.77 3.44 -18.98
C SER A 65 -4.10 4.93 -19.00
N TRP A 66 -3.81 5.60 -17.88
CA TRP A 66 -3.95 7.05 -17.73
C TRP A 66 -2.97 7.61 -16.70
N GLY A 67 -2.90 8.94 -16.62
CA GLY A 67 -2.12 9.65 -15.61
C GLY A 67 -0.73 10.10 -16.09
N ALA A 68 -0.42 9.99 -17.40
CA ALA A 68 0.86 10.45 -17.96
C ALA A 68 1.20 11.89 -17.53
N GLY A 69 2.41 12.10 -17.02
CA GLY A 69 2.91 13.39 -16.58
C GLY A 69 2.31 13.93 -15.27
N LEU A 70 1.33 13.24 -14.65
CA LEU A 70 0.70 13.69 -13.40
C LEU A 70 1.44 13.24 -12.15
N ILE A 71 2.08 12.08 -12.20
CA ILE A 71 2.68 11.39 -11.07
C ILE A 71 4.21 11.52 -11.12
N SER A 72 4.79 11.89 -9.98
CA SER A 72 6.25 11.96 -9.80
C SER A 72 6.80 10.64 -9.26
N PHE A 73 6.18 10.08 -8.22
CA PHE A 73 6.64 8.82 -7.62
C PHE A 73 5.46 8.03 -7.03
N ALA A 74 4.98 7.08 -7.80
CA ALA A 74 3.89 6.21 -7.42
C ALA A 74 4.22 5.41 -6.15
N HIS A 75 3.30 5.40 -5.16
CA HIS A 75 3.51 4.68 -3.91
C HIS A 75 2.34 3.78 -3.52
N ALA A 76 1.17 4.31 -3.22
CA ALA A 76 -0.01 3.52 -2.87
C ALA A 76 -1.22 3.87 -3.74
N ILE A 77 -2.07 2.89 -3.97
CA ILE A 77 -3.38 3.01 -4.62
C ILE A 77 -4.44 2.43 -3.71
N TYR A 78 -5.60 3.05 -3.68
CA TYR A 78 -6.79 2.59 -2.98
C TYR A 78 -8.01 2.94 -3.81
N LEU A 79 -9.01 2.08 -3.87
CA LEU A 79 -10.31 2.38 -4.45
C LEU A 79 -11.36 2.42 -3.35
N ASP A 80 -12.13 3.52 -3.29
CA ASP A 80 -13.21 3.66 -2.34
C ASP A 80 -14.48 2.91 -2.80
N GLN A 81 -15.50 2.88 -1.94
CA GLN A 81 -16.76 2.17 -2.20
C GLN A 81 -17.53 2.68 -3.45
N ASP A 82 -17.18 3.86 -3.95
CA ASP A 82 -17.75 4.47 -5.16
C ASP A 82 -16.85 4.25 -6.39
N ASP A 83 -15.85 3.35 -6.29
CA ASP A 83 -14.81 3.10 -7.30
C ASP A 83 -13.93 4.33 -7.62
N ASN A 84 -13.89 5.37 -6.78
CA ASN A 84 -12.92 6.43 -7.00
C ASN A 84 -11.51 5.94 -6.67
N VAL A 85 -10.56 6.31 -7.52
CA VAL A 85 -9.16 5.90 -7.43
C VAL A 85 -8.37 6.94 -6.64
N TRP A 86 -7.84 6.53 -5.49
CA TRP A 86 -6.97 7.33 -4.68
C TRP A 86 -5.51 6.93 -4.91
N LEU A 87 -4.67 7.92 -5.18
CA LEU A 87 -3.25 7.73 -5.47
C LEU A 87 -2.40 8.53 -4.49
N VAL A 88 -1.38 7.88 -3.92
CA VAL A 88 -0.37 8.52 -3.09
C VAL A 88 0.87 8.79 -3.93
N ASP A 89 1.19 10.05 -4.16
CA ASP A 89 2.48 10.45 -4.74
C ASP A 89 3.45 10.85 -3.63
N ARG A 90 4.40 9.95 -3.37
CA ARG A 90 5.36 10.13 -2.29
C ARG A 90 6.20 11.40 -2.43
N ASN A 91 6.70 11.69 -3.63
CA ASN A 91 7.66 12.77 -3.87
C ASN A 91 7.00 14.14 -4.12
N LYS A 92 5.74 14.15 -4.58
CA LYS A 92 4.95 15.39 -4.63
C LYS A 92 4.39 15.79 -3.27
N HIS A 93 4.42 14.88 -2.28
CA HIS A 93 3.78 15.08 -0.97
C HIS A 93 2.27 15.31 -1.11
N GLN A 94 1.63 14.62 -2.07
CA GLN A 94 0.25 14.82 -2.44
C GLN A 94 -0.53 13.50 -2.51
N ILE A 95 -1.82 13.61 -2.21
CA ILE A 95 -2.81 12.56 -2.40
C ILE A 95 -3.80 13.05 -3.44
N PHE A 96 -4.10 12.21 -4.40
CA PHE A 96 -5.03 12.51 -5.48
C PHE A 96 -6.24 11.58 -5.44
N LYS A 97 -7.43 12.12 -5.73
CA LYS A 97 -8.64 11.34 -6.01
C LYS A 97 -9.02 11.51 -7.47
N PHE A 98 -9.27 10.40 -8.17
CA PHE A 98 -9.68 10.37 -9.57
C PHE A 98 -10.94 9.53 -9.76
N THR A 99 -11.63 9.70 -10.91
CA THR A 99 -12.55 8.69 -11.41
C THR A 99 -11.76 7.50 -11.99
N THR A 100 -12.44 6.40 -12.25
CA THR A 100 -11.84 5.24 -12.93
C THR A 100 -11.26 5.54 -14.32
N GLU A 101 -11.73 6.61 -14.97
CA GLU A 101 -11.25 7.09 -16.27
C GLU A 101 -10.11 8.12 -16.16
N GLY A 102 -9.60 8.39 -14.94
CA GLY A 102 -8.49 9.30 -14.72
C GLY A 102 -8.84 10.78 -14.68
N LYS A 103 -10.14 11.14 -14.47
CA LYS A 103 -10.51 12.54 -14.21
C LYS A 103 -10.21 12.91 -12.76
N LEU A 104 -9.37 13.92 -12.56
CA LEU A 104 -9.06 14.45 -11.22
C LEU A 104 -10.30 15.02 -10.53
N LEU A 105 -10.56 14.58 -9.31
CA LEU A 105 -11.66 15.01 -8.45
C LEU A 105 -11.18 15.84 -7.25
N MET A 106 -10.03 15.49 -6.67
CA MET A 106 -9.50 16.14 -5.47
C MET A 106 -7.98 16.01 -5.42
N THR A 107 -7.33 16.99 -4.79
CA THR A 107 -5.92 16.96 -4.38
C THR A 107 -5.81 17.38 -2.92
N ILE A 108 -5.07 16.61 -2.11
CA ILE A 108 -4.72 16.94 -0.72
C ILE A 108 -3.20 17.09 -0.65
N GLY A 109 -2.72 18.13 0.03
CA GLY A 109 -1.32 18.51 0.06
C GLY A 109 -0.97 19.53 -1.02
N GLU A 110 0.16 20.19 -0.85
CA GLU A 110 0.67 21.22 -1.76
C GLU A 110 1.95 20.74 -2.41
N GLU A 111 2.01 20.78 -3.75
CA GLU A 111 3.20 20.34 -4.49
C GLU A 111 4.44 21.13 -4.09
N GLY A 112 5.50 20.41 -3.72
CA GLY A 112 6.76 21.02 -3.27
C GLY A 112 6.77 21.47 -1.81
N PHE A 113 5.63 21.45 -1.10
CA PHE A 113 5.63 21.68 0.34
C PHE A 113 6.03 20.39 1.08
N ARG A 114 6.94 20.54 2.05
CA ARG A 114 7.33 19.49 3.00
C ARG A 114 7.25 20.01 4.41
N SER A 115 6.60 19.28 5.29
CA SER A 115 6.59 19.62 6.70
C SER A 115 8.00 19.45 7.32
N ASP A 116 8.32 20.29 8.28
CA ASP A 116 9.56 20.16 9.04
C ASP A 116 9.48 18.93 9.97
N THR A 117 10.42 18.02 9.80
CA THR A 117 10.57 16.78 10.58
C THR A 117 12.02 16.52 10.95
N GLY A 118 12.90 17.52 10.72
CA GLY A 118 14.33 17.39 10.90
C GLY A 118 15.06 16.74 9.73
N VAL A 119 14.34 16.26 8.73
CA VAL A 119 14.91 15.67 7.50
C VAL A 119 15.36 16.78 6.55
N ALA A 120 16.52 16.60 5.88
CA ALA A 120 16.99 17.53 4.88
C ALA A 120 15.98 17.66 3.72
N PHE A 121 15.73 18.90 3.27
CA PHE A 121 14.69 19.21 2.30
C PHE A 121 14.84 18.50 0.95
N ASP A 122 16.06 18.21 0.54
CA ASP A 122 16.42 17.57 -0.73
C ASP A 122 16.64 16.04 -0.61
N ASP A 123 16.45 15.45 0.58
CA ASP A 123 16.57 14.01 0.77
C ASP A 123 15.27 13.30 0.35
N TYR A 124 15.35 12.58 -0.75
CA TYR A 124 14.28 11.69 -1.28
C TYR A 124 14.69 10.21 -1.28
N SER A 125 15.68 9.83 -0.49
CA SER A 125 16.17 8.46 -0.43
C SER A 125 15.12 7.49 0.16
N SER A 126 15.34 6.20 -0.02
CA SER A 126 14.50 5.17 0.59
C SER A 126 14.77 4.97 2.08
N THR A 127 15.79 5.59 2.61
CA THR A 127 16.23 5.53 4.02
C THR A 127 16.03 6.84 4.78
N THR A 128 15.34 7.81 4.19
CA THR A 128 15.05 9.13 4.77
C THR A 128 14.39 9.04 6.14
N TRP A 129 13.54 8.02 6.36
CA TRP A 129 12.89 7.73 7.64
C TRP A 129 13.85 7.65 8.82
N SER A 130 15.10 7.23 8.60
CA SER A 130 16.11 7.14 9.67
C SER A 130 16.62 8.50 10.17
N SER A 131 16.29 9.58 9.46
CA SER A 131 16.68 10.95 9.78
C SER A 131 15.55 11.76 10.41
N VAL A 132 14.36 11.20 10.59
CA VAL A 132 13.22 11.86 11.25
C VAL A 132 13.52 12.05 12.72
N THR A 133 13.50 13.29 13.20
CA THR A 133 13.80 13.65 14.60
C THR A 133 12.57 14.10 15.38
N HIS A 134 11.55 14.58 14.71
CA HIS A 134 10.27 15.02 15.29
C HIS A 134 9.16 14.90 14.25
N SER A 135 7.92 14.87 14.72
CA SER A 135 6.75 14.79 13.84
C SER A 135 6.39 16.14 13.26
N GLY A 136 6.01 16.15 11.97
CA GLY A 136 5.51 17.33 11.26
C GLY A 136 4.01 17.28 10.99
N GLY A 137 3.49 18.34 10.35
CA GLY A 137 2.15 18.35 9.77
C GLY A 137 2.09 17.55 8.46
N PRO A 138 0.94 17.52 7.76
CA PRO A 138 0.85 16.88 6.45
C PRO A 138 1.48 17.76 5.36
N PHE A 139 2.31 17.21 4.49
CA PHE A 139 2.91 15.88 4.40
C PHE A 139 4.43 15.96 4.31
N ASN A 140 5.13 14.84 4.61
CA ASN A 140 6.54 14.68 4.25
C ASN A 140 6.80 13.25 3.78
N MET A 141 6.63 12.99 2.48
CA MET A 141 6.76 11.69 1.80
C MET A 141 5.74 10.64 2.27
N PRO A 142 4.43 10.88 2.06
CA PRO A 142 3.35 9.97 2.45
C PRO A 142 3.47 8.60 1.77
N ALA A 143 2.99 7.56 2.45
CA ALA A 143 3.16 6.16 2.05
C ALA A 143 1.85 5.43 1.79
N GLY A 144 0.88 5.47 2.69
CA GLY A 144 -0.35 4.68 2.62
C GLY A 144 -1.62 5.51 2.75
N ILE A 145 -2.73 4.96 2.31
CA ILE A 145 -4.05 5.58 2.37
C ILE A 145 -5.14 4.54 2.68
N ALA A 146 -6.11 4.94 3.48
CA ALA A 146 -7.40 4.26 3.62
C ALA A 146 -8.52 5.30 3.74
N VAL A 147 -9.74 4.93 3.36
CA VAL A 147 -10.95 5.75 3.49
C VAL A 147 -11.99 4.94 4.25
N ASN A 148 -12.61 5.52 5.29
CA ASN A 148 -13.67 4.85 6.03
C ASN A 148 -15.04 5.00 5.33
N ASN A 149 -16.07 4.38 5.89
CA ASN A 149 -17.42 4.39 5.31
C ASN A 149 -18.07 5.79 5.32
N ASP A 150 -17.60 6.71 6.16
CA ASP A 150 -18.06 8.11 6.20
C ASP A 150 -17.31 9.01 5.21
N GLY A 151 -16.34 8.43 4.48
CA GLY A 151 -15.49 9.11 3.52
C GLY A 151 -14.32 9.86 4.16
N GLU A 152 -14.08 9.72 5.47
CA GLU A 152 -12.89 10.29 6.12
C GLU A 152 -11.64 9.54 5.66
N ILE A 153 -10.56 10.29 5.47
CA ILE A 153 -9.34 9.85 4.82
C ILE A 153 -8.22 9.73 5.84
N PHE A 154 -7.53 8.60 5.85
CA PHE A 154 -6.42 8.31 6.75
C PHE A 154 -5.16 8.08 5.92
N ILE A 155 -4.09 8.82 6.22
CA ILE A 155 -2.83 8.80 5.48
C ILE A 155 -1.68 8.43 6.42
N ALA A 156 -1.00 7.33 6.12
CA ALA A 156 0.28 7.02 6.74
C ALA A 156 1.38 7.85 6.06
N ASP A 157 2.03 8.73 6.80
CA ASP A 157 3.09 9.63 6.34
C ASP A 157 4.39 9.23 7.03
N GLY A 158 5.17 8.35 6.38
CA GLY A 158 6.24 7.64 7.09
C GLY A 158 7.64 7.76 6.50
N TYR A 159 7.84 8.07 5.21
CA TYR A 159 9.19 8.10 4.65
C TYR A 159 10.06 9.24 5.18
N ALA A 160 9.46 10.39 5.44
CA ALA A 160 10.14 11.52 6.05
C ALA A 160 9.34 12.17 7.18
N ASN A 161 8.41 11.41 7.76
CA ASN A 161 7.60 11.76 8.92
C ASN A 161 7.35 10.48 9.75
N ALA A 162 6.68 10.59 10.89
CA ALA A 162 6.30 9.46 11.74
C ALA A 162 4.85 9.62 12.21
N ARG A 163 3.91 9.85 11.27
CA ARG A 163 2.52 10.19 11.58
C ARG A 163 1.48 9.45 10.76
N VAL A 164 0.29 9.36 11.33
CA VAL A 164 -0.95 9.16 10.60
C VAL A 164 -1.75 10.46 10.65
N HIS A 165 -2.27 10.90 9.51
CA HIS A 165 -3.11 12.10 9.39
C HIS A 165 -4.53 11.71 9.04
N LYS A 166 -5.51 12.33 9.68
CA LYS A 166 -6.94 12.19 9.40
C LYS A 166 -7.49 13.45 8.74
N PHE A 167 -8.28 13.26 7.67
CA PHE A 167 -8.94 14.34 6.94
C PHE A 167 -10.44 14.06 6.81
N THR A 168 -11.22 15.13 6.58
CA THR A 168 -12.62 15.00 6.18
C THR A 168 -12.73 14.41 4.77
N SER A 169 -13.94 14.02 4.37
CA SER A 169 -14.25 13.61 3.00
C SER A 169 -14.02 14.71 1.95
N SER A 170 -13.95 15.97 2.37
CA SER A 170 -13.61 17.13 1.52
C SER A 170 -12.11 17.45 1.48
N GLY A 171 -11.28 16.70 2.22
CA GLY A 171 -9.82 16.89 2.24
C GLY A 171 -9.34 17.94 3.25
N GLU A 172 -10.17 18.36 4.21
CA GLU A 172 -9.76 19.25 5.30
C GLU A 172 -9.08 18.44 6.41
N HIS A 173 -7.92 18.89 6.88
CA HIS A 173 -7.19 18.22 7.95
C HIS A 173 -7.95 18.30 9.27
N ILE A 174 -8.16 17.15 9.92
CA ILE A 174 -8.83 17.04 11.22
C ILE A 174 -7.81 16.96 12.33
N MET A 175 -6.94 15.93 12.28
CA MET A 175 -5.97 15.64 13.33
C MET A 175 -4.83 14.75 12.81
N SER A 176 -3.80 14.61 13.65
CA SER A 176 -2.68 13.71 13.38
C SER A 176 -2.20 13.10 14.69
N TRP A 177 -1.69 11.85 14.62
CA TRP A 177 -1.05 11.20 15.76
C TRP A 177 0.20 10.45 15.36
N GLY A 178 1.01 10.10 16.35
CA GLY A 178 2.30 9.43 16.18
C GLY A 178 3.49 10.38 16.30
N ASP A 179 4.57 9.84 16.83
CA ASP A 179 5.88 10.47 16.97
C ASP A 179 6.97 9.45 16.61
N PRO A 180 8.19 9.89 16.24
CA PRO A 180 9.26 8.94 15.95
C PRO A 180 9.64 8.11 17.17
N GLY A 181 9.74 6.80 17.00
CA GLY A 181 10.14 5.88 18.05
C GLY A 181 9.58 4.48 17.92
N SER A 182 9.70 3.69 19.02
CA SER A 182 9.31 2.27 19.06
C SER A 182 8.33 1.93 20.18
N ALA A 183 7.94 2.90 21.03
CA ALA A 183 6.90 2.69 22.03
C ALA A 183 5.51 2.59 21.37
N ASP A 184 4.50 2.18 22.14
CA ASP A 184 3.12 2.18 21.69
C ASP A 184 2.69 3.60 21.30
N GLY A 185 2.05 3.73 20.12
CA GLY A 185 1.67 5.00 19.53
C GLY A 185 2.80 5.76 18.82
N GLN A 186 4.05 5.32 18.93
CA GLN A 186 5.17 5.84 18.16
C GLN A 186 5.40 5.00 16.90
N PHE A 187 6.05 5.59 15.89
CA PHE A 187 6.29 4.94 14.61
C PHE A 187 7.73 5.07 14.14
N ASN A 188 8.15 4.04 13.42
CA ASN A 188 9.36 4.07 12.59
C ASN A 188 8.98 3.65 11.17
N LEU A 189 8.68 4.63 10.33
CA LEU A 189 8.10 4.49 9.00
C LEU A 189 6.70 3.86 9.04
N PRO A 190 5.63 4.57 9.50
CA PRO A 190 4.25 4.15 9.25
C PRO A 190 4.00 4.11 7.75
N HIS A 191 3.76 2.89 7.22
CA HIS A 191 3.81 2.64 5.79
C HIS A 191 2.45 2.33 5.18
N GLY A 192 1.75 1.33 5.70
CA GLY A 192 0.39 0.99 5.34
C GLY A 192 -0.59 1.46 6.40
N VAL A 193 -1.80 1.81 5.98
CA VAL A 193 -2.94 2.10 6.85
C VAL A 193 -4.17 1.43 6.29
N TRP A 194 -5.03 0.89 7.17
CA TRP A 194 -6.29 0.26 6.82
C TRP A 194 -7.36 0.54 7.88
N ILE A 195 -8.62 0.53 7.48
CA ILE A 195 -9.75 0.62 8.41
C ILE A 195 -10.46 -0.74 8.40
N ASP A 196 -10.56 -1.39 9.57
CA ASP A 196 -11.28 -2.64 9.70
C ASP A 196 -12.80 -2.42 9.80
N LYS A 197 -13.57 -3.51 9.79
CA LYS A 197 -15.04 -3.45 9.89
C LYS A 197 -15.55 -2.92 11.23
N GLN A 198 -14.72 -2.96 12.28
CA GLN A 198 -15.03 -2.43 13.58
C GLN A 198 -14.72 -0.92 13.67
N GLY A 199 -14.14 -0.35 12.62
CA GLY A 199 -13.73 1.04 12.55
C GLY A 199 -12.37 1.31 13.21
N HIS A 200 -11.56 0.27 13.46
CA HIS A 200 -10.20 0.49 13.97
C HIS A 200 -9.24 0.83 12.82
N VAL A 201 -8.24 1.63 13.14
CA VAL A 201 -7.16 1.99 12.22
C VAL A 201 -5.97 1.09 12.46
N LEU A 202 -5.65 0.24 11.48
CA LEU A 202 -4.48 -0.62 11.50
C LEU A 202 -3.34 0.09 10.78
N VAL A 203 -2.15 0.15 11.38
CA VAL A 203 -0.98 0.81 10.82
C VAL A 203 0.19 -0.17 10.72
N SER A 204 0.73 -0.34 9.52
CA SER A 204 2.01 -1.02 9.30
C SER A 204 3.15 -0.13 9.77
N ASP A 205 3.69 -0.40 10.93
CA ASP A 205 4.86 0.29 11.48
C ASP A 205 6.12 -0.45 11.02
N ARG A 206 6.53 -0.16 9.77
CA ARG A 206 7.37 -1.01 8.93
C ARG A 206 8.71 -1.33 9.53
N GLU A 207 9.45 -0.33 9.98
CA GLU A 207 10.81 -0.53 10.50
C GLU A 207 10.82 -0.90 12.01
N ASN A 208 9.63 -0.95 12.64
CA ASN A 208 9.43 -1.58 13.95
C ASN A 208 8.89 -3.02 13.84
N ASP A 209 8.75 -3.57 12.61
CA ASP A 209 8.35 -4.96 12.36
C ASP A 209 6.99 -5.35 12.97
N ARG A 210 6.01 -4.43 13.01
CA ARG A 210 4.73 -4.64 13.72
C ARG A 210 3.53 -4.01 13.04
N ILE A 211 2.33 -4.44 13.44
CA ILE A 211 1.07 -3.73 13.22
C ILE A 211 0.60 -3.15 14.54
N GLN A 212 0.25 -1.89 14.55
CA GLN A 212 -0.43 -1.22 15.66
C GLN A 212 -1.88 -0.94 15.29
N VAL A 213 -2.79 -1.08 16.25
CA VAL A 213 -4.23 -0.86 16.11
C VAL A 213 -4.64 0.35 16.95
N PHE A 214 -5.40 1.25 16.34
CA PHE A 214 -5.84 2.51 16.96
C PHE A 214 -7.36 2.69 16.81
N THR A 215 -7.94 3.55 17.64
CA THR A 215 -9.23 4.16 17.35
C THR A 215 -9.08 5.16 16.18
N GLN A 216 -10.20 5.59 15.59
CA GLN A 216 -10.17 6.65 14.56
C GLN A 216 -9.79 8.04 15.11
N ASP A 217 -9.71 8.17 16.43
CA ASP A 217 -9.22 9.38 17.11
C ASP A 217 -7.74 9.25 17.56
N GLY A 218 -7.04 8.20 17.05
CA GLY A 218 -5.61 8.01 17.25
C GLY A 218 -5.20 7.43 18.60
N GLU A 219 -6.15 6.93 19.43
CA GLU A 219 -5.83 6.25 20.68
C GLU A 219 -5.32 4.83 20.39
N HIS A 220 -4.14 4.48 20.89
CA HIS A 220 -3.57 3.14 20.75
C HIS A 220 -4.41 2.11 21.51
N ILE A 221 -4.83 1.04 20.82
CA ILE A 221 -5.63 -0.05 21.39
C ILE A 221 -4.74 -1.24 21.73
N LYS A 222 -4.00 -1.73 20.72
CA LYS A 222 -3.11 -2.90 20.87
C LYS A 222 -2.03 -2.91 19.78
N THR A 223 -0.96 -3.64 20.05
CA THR A 223 0.02 -4.07 19.03
C THR A 223 -0.19 -5.56 18.80
N TRP A 224 -0.20 -6.00 17.54
CA TRP A 224 -0.40 -7.41 17.21
C TRP A 224 0.77 -8.28 17.72
N PRO A 225 0.47 -9.53 18.16
CA PRO A 225 1.49 -10.40 18.77
C PRO A 225 2.47 -10.97 17.75
N THR A 226 2.06 -11.08 16.48
CA THR A 226 2.90 -11.66 15.42
C THR A 226 3.94 -10.66 14.96
N LYS A 227 5.20 -11.04 15.11
CA LYS A 227 6.30 -10.29 14.52
C LYS A 227 6.32 -10.49 13.01
N LEU A 228 6.36 -9.39 12.28
CA LEU A 228 6.52 -9.32 10.83
C LEU A 228 7.94 -8.83 10.49
N ILE A 229 8.33 -8.89 9.22
CA ILE A 229 9.66 -8.41 8.78
C ILE A 229 9.43 -7.30 7.74
N GLY A 230 9.28 -6.07 8.23
CA GLY A 230 8.98 -4.90 7.42
C GLY A 230 7.61 -4.96 6.74
N PRO A 231 6.48 -4.96 7.49
CA PRO A 231 5.13 -4.97 6.89
C PRO A 231 4.94 -3.73 6.01
N ALA A 232 4.50 -3.96 4.76
CA ALA A 232 4.29 -2.88 3.79
C ALA A 232 2.81 -2.43 3.74
N LEU A 233 2.22 -2.34 2.53
CA LEU A 233 0.78 -2.10 2.41
C LEU A 233 0.02 -3.37 2.83
N MET A 234 -1.22 -3.21 3.31
CA MET A 234 -2.04 -4.35 3.70
C MET A 234 -3.38 -4.31 2.99
N TYR A 235 -4.04 -5.45 2.96
CA TYR A 235 -5.43 -5.61 2.53
C TYR A 235 -6.17 -6.49 3.54
N ILE A 236 -7.41 -6.12 3.86
CA ILE A 236 -8.32 -6.94 4.68
C ILE A 236 -9.50 -7.32 3.80
N ASP A 237 -9.78 -8.61 3.70
CA ASP A 237 -10.88 -9.12 2.89
C ASP A 237 -12.23 -9.09 3.63
N GLU A 238 -13.28 -9.54 2.95
CA GLU A 238 -14.64 -9.58 3.50
C GLU A 238 -14.83 -10.56 4.67
N ASP A 239 -13.89 -11.48 4.87
CA ASP A 239 -13.89 -12.44 5.99
C ASP A 239 -12.99 -12.00 7.15
N ASP A 240 -12.56 -10.72 7.17
CA ASP A 240 -11.61 -10.15 8.13
C ASP A 240 -10.25 -10.86 8.14
N ILE A 241 -9.86 -11.44 7.01
CA ILE A 241 -8.52 -12.00 6.82
C ILE A 241 -7.60 -10.90 6.31
N VAL A 242 -6.44 -10.79 6.92
CA VAL A 242 -5.46 -9.74 6.65
C VAL A 242 -4.29 -10.30 5.87
N TYR A 243 -3.98 -9.67 4.76
CA TYR A 243 -2.89 -10.04 3.86
C TYR A 243 -1.83 -8.93 3.88
N ILE A 244 -0.59 -9.29 4.21
CA ILE A 244 0.51 -8.33 4.39
C ILE A 244 1.75 -8.79 3.64
N PRO A 245 2.26 -8.04 2.66
CA PRO A 245 3.59 -8.24 2.12
C PRO A 245 4.62 -7.73 3.13
N GLU A 246 5.58 -8.58 3.46
CA GLU A 246 6.70 -8.26 4.35
C GLU A 246 7.89 -7.79 3.50
N HIS A 247 8.03 -6.48 3.35
CA HIS A 247 8.99 -5.84 2.44
C HIS A 247 10.43 -6.30 2.67
N ASN A 248 10.87 -6.30 3.92
CA ASN A 248 12.25 -6.67 4.27
C ASN A 248 12.44 -8.20 4.33
N GLY A 249 11.36 -8.96 4.53
CA GLY A 249 11.36 -10.41 4.61
C GLY A 249 11.21 -11.13 3.27
N GLY A 250 10.62 -10.47 2.26
CA GLY A 250 10.28 -11.12 1.00
C GLY A 250 9.14 -12.12 1.09
N MET A 251 8.28 -11.97 2.11
CA MET A 251 7.19 -12.90 2.42
C MET A 251 5.84 -12.22 2.21
N VAL A 252 4.80 -13.03 2.05
CA VAL A 252 3.39 -12.61 2.22
C VAL A 252 2.83 -13.39 3.39
N SER A 253 2.33 -12.68 4.39
CA SER A 253 1.66 -13.27 5.57
C SER A 253 0.16 -13.09 5.47
N VAL A 254 -0.57 -14.17 5.82
CA VAL A 254 -2.01 -14.18 6.02
C VAL A 254 -2.27 -14.31 7.51
N LEU A 255 -3.04 -13.37 8.05
CA LEU A 255 -3.31 -13.30 9.49
C LEU A 255 -4.82 -13.24 9.73
N ASN A 256 -5.26 -13.68 10.91
CA ASN A 256 -6.62 -13.38 11.36
C ASN A 256 -6.68 -11.95 11.94
N HIS A 257 -7.88 -11.50 12.28
CA HIS A 257 -8.12 -10.17 12.84
C HIS A 257 -7.45 -9.92 14.22
N ASP A 258 -7.04 -10.97 14.92
CA ASP A 258 -6.26 -10.85 16.15
C ASP A 258 -4.75 -10.76 15.92
N GLY A 259 -4.34 -10.80 14.67
CA GLY A 259 -2.95 -10.74 14.26
C GLY A 259 -2.21 -12.07 14.39
N GLU A 260 -2.91 -13.20 14.51
CA GLU A 260 -2.29 -14.53 14.50
C GLU A 260 -2.06 -15.00 13.06
N ARG A 261 -0.87 -15.54 12.79
CA ARG A 261 -0.49 -16.02 11.45
C ARG A 261 -1.20 -17.31 11.10
N LEU A 262 -1.95 -17.31 10.00
CA LEU A 262 -2.67 -18.45 9.44
C LEU A 262 -1.86 -19.16 8.35
N ALA A 263 -1.15 -18.39 7.52
CA ALA A 263 -0.27 -18.89 6.47
C ALA A 263 0.81 -17.87 6.15
N GLN A 264 1.87 -18.34 5.49
CA GLN A 264 2.93 -17.48 4.97
C GLN A 264 3.57 -18.16 3.76
N TRP A 265 3.96 -17.37 2.76
CA TRP A 265 4.78 -17.82 1.65
C TRP A 265 5.72 -16.73 1.17
N GLY A 266 6.64 -17.08 0.31
CA GLY A 266 7.62 -16.18 -0.28
C GLY A 266 9.03 -16.70 -0.11
N GLU A 267 9.97 -15.93 -0.61
CA GLU A 267 11.39 -16.24 -0.58
C GLU A 267 12.19 -14.95 -0.43
N GLU A 268 13.44 -15.07 0.03
CA GLU A 268 14.34 -13.92 0.18
C GLU A 268 14.53 -13.12 -1.14
N ARG A 269 14.43 -13.80 -2.29
CA ARG A 269 14.46 -13.14 -3.61
C ARG A 269 13.29 -12.17 -3.85
N HIS A 270 12.20 -12.31 -3.10
CA HIS A 270 11.04 -11.43 -3.14
C HIS A 270 11.15 -10.23 -2.16
N ARG A 271 12.32 -9.98 -1.58
CA ARG A 271 12.54 -8.74 -0.80
C ARG A 271 12.09 -7.54 -1.61
N SER A 272 11.46 -6.59 -0.92
CA SER A 272 10.79 -5.43 -1.52
C SER A 272 9.41 -5.72 -2.13
N CYS A 273 8.73 -6.85 -1.81
CA CYS A 273 7.29 -6.96 -2.04
C CYS A 273 6.56 -5.80 -1.32
N HIS A 274 5.49 -5.25 -1.94
CA HIS A 274 5.04 -3.94 -1.49
C HIS A 274 3.52 -3.79 -1.44
N GLY A 275 2.85 -3.72 -2.60
CA GLY A 275 1.40 -3.62 -2.69
C GLY A 275 0.73 -4.99 -2.71
N ILE A 276 -0.48 -5.07 -2.20
CA ILE A 276 -1.29 -6.30 -2.18
C ILE A 276 -2.77 -5.96 -2.32
N TRP A 277 -3.49 -6.81 -3.01
CA TRP A 277 -4.95 -6.80 -3.11
C TRP A 277 -5.47 -8.23 -3.26
N VAL A 278 -6.70 -8.49 -2.83
CA VAL A 278 -7.36 -9.80 -2.92
C VAL A 278 -8.74 -9.62 -3.54
N ASP A 279 -9.04 -10.42 -4.54
CA ASP A 279 -10.34 -10.37 -5.22
C ASP A 279 -11.42 -11.22 -4.50
N SER A 280 -12.64 -11.17 -5.01
CA SER A 280 -13.77 -11.92 -4.45
C SER A 280 -13.65 -13.45 -4.57
N HIS A 281 -12.72 -13.96 -5.38
CA HIS A 281 -12.39 -15.38 -5.48
C HIS A 281 -11.26 -15.78 -4.52
N LYS A 282 -10.77 -14.82 -3.73
CA LYS A 282 -9.61 -14.95 -2.82
C LYS A 282 -8.28 -15.16 -3.57
N ASP A 283 -8.24 -14.80 -4.85
CA ASP A 283 -6.97 -14.69 -5.57
C ASP A 283 -6.21 -13.46 -5.06
N VAL A 284 -4.92 -13.63 -4.82
CA VAL A 284 -4.07 -12.60 -4.22
C VAL A 284 -3.16 -12.00 -5.29
N TYR A 285 -3.15 -10.68 -5.39
CA TYR A 285 -2.27 -9.92 -6.30
C TYR A 285 -1.22 -9.19 -5.49
N VAL A 286 0.05 -9.46 -5.76
CA VAL A 286 1.17 -8.89 -4.99
C VAL A 286 2.14 -8.18 -5.91
N VAL A 287 2.53 -6.97 -5.54
CA VAL A 287 3.66 -6.29 -6.16
C VAL A 287 4.94 -6.90 -5.62
N THR A 288 5.66 -7.59 -6.48
CA THR A 288 6.96 -8.20 -6.16
C THR A 288 8.09 -7.47 -6.87
N PRO A 289 9.34 -7.53 -6.37
CA PRO A 289 10.49 -7.10 -7.15
C PRO A 289 10.60 -8.00 -8.39
N GLY A 290 10.88 -7.39 -9.54
CA GLY A 290 11.32 -8.12 -10.71
C GLY A 290 12.76 -8.61 -10.52
N ASP A 291 13.25 -9.40 -11.48
CA ASP A 291 14.69 -9.67 -11.57
C ASP A 291 15.46 -8.35 -11.57
N TRP A 292 16.58 -8.31 -10.89
CA TRP A 292 17.45 -7.14 -10.81
C TRP A 292 17.69 -6.57 -12.22
N GLY A 293 17.10 -5.40 -12.50
CA GLY A 293 17.16 -4.72 -13.82
C GLY A 293 15.86 -4.72 -14.62
N LYS A 294 14.80 -5.46 -14.26
CA LYS A 294 13.51 -5.48 -14.98
C LYS A 294 12.33 -4.86 -14.25
N GLY A 295 12.58 -4.17 -13.13
CA GLY A 295 11.52 -3.51 -12.36
C GLY A 295 10.64 -4.48 -11.55
N ARG A 296 9.73 -3.89 -10.76
CA ARG A 296 8.71 -4.63 -10.02
C ARG A 296 7.58 -5.04 -10.95
N ARG A 297 6.90 -6.14 -10.62
CA ARG A 297 5.72 -6.63 -11.35
C ARG A 297 4.61 -7.02 -10.39
N VAL A 298 3.42 -7.20 -10.91
CA VAL A 298 2.30 -7.81 -10.18
C VAL A 298 2.31 -9.30 -10.48
N VAL A 299 2.34 -10.11 -9.42
CA VAL A 299 2.20 -11.57 -9.47
C VAL A 299 0.80 -11.92 -8.96
N LYS A 300 0.08 -12.75 -9.68
CA LYS A 300 -1.19 -13.31 -9.25
C LYS A 300 -0.96 -14.67 -8.59
N TYR A 301 -1.61 -14.86 -7.46
CA TYR A 301 -1.66 -16.11 -6.70
C TYR A 301 -3.12 -16.58 -6.70
N SER A 302 -3.44 -17.60 -7.50
CA SER A 302 -4.80 -18.11 -7.62
C SER A 302 -5.06 -19.18 -6.57
N LEU A 303 -6.12 -19.02 -5.78
CA LEU A 303 -6.47 -19.93 -4.69
C LEU A 303 -6.77 -21.32 -5.26
N THR A 304 -6.10 -22.35 -4.75
CA THR A 304 -6.41 -23.74 -5.09
C THR A 304 -7.58 -24.20 -4.22
N SER A 305 -8.64 -24.72 -4.86
CA SER A 305 -9.84 -25.27 -4.19
C SER A 305 -9.55 -26.49 -3.32
#